data_1d5d04124271e1c93189e7bdfccaba5a
#
_entry.id   1d5d04124271e1c93189e7bdfccaba5a
#
_cell.length_a   1.000
_cell.length_b   1.000
_cell.length_c   1.000
_cell.angle_alpha   90.00
_cell.angle_beta   90.00
_cell.angle_gamma   90.00
#
_symmetry.space_group_name_H-M   'P 1'
#
loop_
_entity.id
_entity.type
_entity.pdbx_description
1 polymer ?
#
loop_
_entity_poly.entity_id
_entity_poly.type
_entity_poly.pdbx_seq_one_letter_code
_entity_poly.pdbx_strand_id
1 'polypeptide(L)'
;LLDIYNRQEQYDKVIATLNRIEGKMGKSEQLSMEKFRIYLQMKDNKNAFHEIESLVAEYPMDTRYQVVLGDVYMQNGKKDEAYGIYRKVLDAEPDNAMAMYSLASYYEATGQKELYQRQLDTLLLNKKVPSETKMNVMRQFVVQNEQDGRDSTRVISLFDRILEQEP
;
A
#
# COMPACT_ATOMS: atom_id res chain seq x y z
N LEU A 1 -7.96 -15.98 -23.47
CA LEU A 1 -7.71 -14.77 -24.28
C LEU A 1 -8.97 -13.88 -24.42
N LEU A 2 -10.11 -14.45 -24.77
CA LEU A 2 -11.39 -13.70 -24.85
C LEU A 2 -11.81 -13.06 -23.54
N ASP A 3 -11.61 -13.72 -22.41
CA ASP A 3 -11.93 -13.19 -21.09
C ASP A 3 -11.07 -11.97 -20.72
N ILE A 4 -9.81 -11.94 -21.14
CA ILE A 4 -8.92 -10.82 -20.90
C ILE A 4 -9.36 -9.61 -21.73
N TYR A 5 -9.72 -9.78 -22.99
CA TYR A 5 -10.24 -8.72 -23.85
C TYR A 5 -11.59 -8.18 -23.35
N ASN A 6 -12.48 -9.05 -22.90
CA ASN A 6 -13.76 -8.63 -22.34
C ASN A 6 -13.58 -7.79 -21.06
N ARG A 7 -12.65 -8.17 -20.20
CA ARG A 7 -12.32 -7.39 -18.99
C ARG A 7 -11.70 -6.04 -19.34
N GLN A 8 -10.79 -6.02 -20.31
CA GLN A 8 -10.17 -4.78 -20.77
C GLN A 8 -11.22 -3.82 -21.34
N GLU A 9 -12.12 -4.30 -22.18
CA GLU A 9 -13.22 -3.49 -22.73
C GLU A 9 -14.13 -2.95 -21.63
N GLN A 10 -14.42 -3.75 -20.59
CA GLN A 10 -15.22 -3.29 -19.46
C GLN A 10 -14.52 -2.20 -18.66
N TYR A 11 -13.22 -2.33 -18.40
CA TYR A 11 -12.43 -1.30 -17.71
C TYR A 11 -12.40 0.01 -18.52
N ASP A 12 -12.19 -0.07 -19.82
CA ASP A 12 -12.20 1.11 -20.71
C ASP A 12 -13.55 1.84 -20.65
N LYS A 13 -14.67 1.09 -20.63
CA LYS A 13 -16.02 1.65 -20.49
C LYS A 13 -16.22 2.31 -19.12
N VAL A 14 -15.73 1.69 -18.03
CA VAL A 14 -15.80 2.27 -16.68
C VAL A 14 -15.00 3.56 -16.61
N ILE A 15 -13.77 3.58 -17.12
CA ILE A 15 -12.94 4.80 -17.18
C ILE A 15 -13.62 5.90 -17.99
N ALA A 16 -14.17 5.58 -19.14
CA ALA A 16 -14.90 6.54 -19.97
C ALA A 16 -16.11 7.14 -19.23
N THR A 17 -16.82 6.30 -18.46
CA THR A 17 -17.96 6.74 -17.64
C THR A 17 -17.50 7.65 -16.50
N LEU A 18 -16.44 7.28 -15.79
CA LEU A 18 -15.87 8.09 -14.70
C LEU A 18 -15.38 9.45 -15.22
N ASN A 19 -14.70 9.48 -16.36
CA ASN A 19 -14.26 10.72 -17.00
C ASN A 19 -15.44 11.61 -17.39
N ARG A 20 -16.54 11.04 -17.87
CA ARG A 20 -17.76 11.77 -18.20
C ARG A 20 -18.44 12.35 -16.96
N ILE A 21 -18.47 11.60 -15.86
CA ILE A 21 -18.99 12.07 -14.56
C ILE A 21 -18.11 13.23 -14.06
N GLU A 22 -16.80 13.09 -14.10
CA GLU A 22 -15.85 14.13 -13.71
C GLU A 22 -16.03 15.40 -14.54
N GLY A 23 -16.24 15.27 -15.85
CA GLY A 23 -16.49 16.40 -16.74
C GLY A 23 -17.78 17.17 -16.44
N LYS A 24 -18.79 16.49 -15.85
CA LYS A 24 -20.08 17.10 -15.48
C LYS A 24 -20.13 17.64 -14.05
N MET A 25 -19.55 16.91 -13.12
CA MET A 25 -19.65 17.17 -11.67
C MET A 25 -18.40 17.81 -11.08
N GLY A 26 -17.32 17.87 -11.87
CA GLY A 26 -16.01 18.28 -11.40
C GLY A 26 -15.20 17.13 -10.82
N LYS A 27 -13.91 17.39 -10.59
CA LYS A 27 -12.98 16.45 -10.01
C LYS A 27 -13.32 16.21 -8.53
N SER A 28 -13.26 14.96 -8.09
CA SER A 28 -13.44 14.59 -6.69
C SER A 28 -12.44 13.51 -6.27
N GLU A 29 -12.12 13.48 -4.99
CA GLU A 29 -11.25 12.48 -4.38
C GLU A 29 -11.72 11.05 -4.71
N GLN A 30 -13.01 10.79 -4.56
CA GLN A 30 -13.61 9.48 -4.83
C GLN A 30 -13.45 9.06 -6.30
N LEU A 31 -13.71 9.95 -7.25
CA LEU A 31 -13.54 9.68 -8.68
C LEU A 31 -12.08 9.39 -9.03
N SER A 32 -11.15 10.17 -8.49
CA SER A 32 -9.73 9.96 -8.72
C SER A 32 -9.25 8.62 -8.14
N MET A 33 -9.69 8.24 -6.94
CA MET A 33 -9.36 6.94 -6.33
C MET A 33 -9.95 5.76 -7.10
N GLU A 34 -11.19 5.87 -7.59
CA GLU A 34 -11.78 4.82 -8.42
C GLU A 34 -11.04 4.67 -9.75
N LYS A 35 -10.71 5.77 -10.43
CA LYS A 35 -9.90 5.72 -11.65
C LYS A 35 -8.53 5.11 -11.38
N PHE A 36 -7.87 5.50 -10.30
CA PHE A 36 -6.59 4.93 -9.88
C PHE A 36 -6.66 3.40 -9.73
N ARG A 37 -7.67 2.88 -9.01
CA ARG A 37 -7.88 1.44 -8.84
C ARG A 37 -8.09 0.72 -10.17
N ILE A 38 -8.91 1.28 -11.05
CA ILE A 38 -9.18 0.69 -12.36
C ILE A 38 -7.89 0.67 -13.21
N TYR A 39 -7.13 1.76 -13.22
CA TYR A 39 -5.86 1.79 -13.95
C TYR A 39 -4.85 0.76 -13.41
N LEU A 40 -4.79 0.53 -12.10
CA LEU A 40 -3.96 -0.53 -11.53
C LEU A 40 -4.41 -1.93 -12.00
N GLN A 41 -5.71 -2.19 -12.04
CA GLN A 41 -6.25 -3.46 -12.52
C GLN A 41 -5.99 -3.67 -14.03
N MET A 42 -5.99 -2.59 -14.80
CA MET A 42 -5.61 -2.59 -16.21
C MET A 42 -4.10 -2.74 -16.42
N LYS A 43 -3.29 -2.67 -15.36
CA LYS A 43 -1.83 -2.56 -15.41
C LYS A 43 -1.34 -1.32 -16.18
N ASP A 44 -2.17 -0.30 -16.22
CA ASP A 44 -1.85 1.00 -16.78
C ASP A 44 -1.17 1.87 -15.72
N ASN A 45 0.09 1.60 -15.47
CA ASN A 45 0.88 2.26 -14.42
C ASN A 45 1.07 3.76 -14.68
N LYS A 46 1.11 4.19 -15.93
CA LYS A 46 1.26 5.60 -16.30
C LYS A 46 0.06 6.43 -15.85
N ASN A 47 -1.15 5.99 -16.18
CA ASN A 47 -2.37 6.69 -15.81
C ASN A 47 -2.67 6.56 -14.30
N ALA A 48 -2.38 5.39 -13.69
CA ALA A 48 -2.47 5.22 -12.26
C ALA A 48 -1.55 6.20 -11.51
N PHE A 49 -0.31 6.33 -11.95
CA PHE A 49 0.66 7.28 -11.40
C PHE A 49 0.15 8.72 -11.50
N HIS A 50 -0.38 9.10 -12.65
CA HIS A 50 -0.92 10.45 -12.86
C HIS A 50 -2.08 10.77 -11.92
N GLU A 51 -2.99 9.82 -11.67
CA GLU A 51 -4.11 10.01 -10.74
C GLU A 51 -3.62 10.19 -9.29
N ILE A 52 -2.70 9.36 -8.82
CA ILE A 52 -2.21 9.48 -7.46
C ILE A 52 -1.32 10.73 -7.26
N GLU A 53 -0.52 11.09 -8.24
CA GLU A 53 0.27 12.31 -8.22
C GLU A 53 -0.62 13.56 -8.13
N SER A 54 -1.72 13.55 -8.86
CA SER A 54 -2.76 14.59 -8.82
C SER A 54 -3.42 14.69 -7.43
N LEU A 55 -3.72 13.56 -6.79
CA LEU A 55 -4.26 13.53 -5.43
C LEU A 55 -3.28 14.07 -4.39
N VAL A 56 -2.01 13.72 -4.50
CA VAL A 56 -0.96 14.27 -3.61
C VAL A 56 -0.82 15.78 -3.79
N ALA A 57 -0.93 16.28 -5.01
CA ALA A 57 -0.85 17.72 -5.29
C ALA A 57 -2.07 18.49 -4.73
N GLU A 58 -3.26 17.88 -4.80
CA GLU A 58 -4.50 18.49 -4.30
C GLU A 58 -4.62 18.38 -2.77
N TYR A 59 -4.16 17.28 -2.19
CA TYR A 59 -4.20 17.01 -0.75
C TYR A 59 -2.79 16.77 -0.18
N PRO A 60 -1.90 17.79 -0.16
CA PRO A 60 -0.49 17.58 0.17
C PRO A 60 -0.24 17.20 1.64
N MET A 61 -1.21 17.43 2.51
CA MET A 61 -1.14 17.05 3.92
C MET A 61 -1.70 15.65 4.20
N ASP A 62 -2.31 15.00 3.22
CA ASP A 62 -2.84 13.65 3.39
C ASP A 62 -1.75 12.60 3.12
N THR A 63 -1.19 12.09 4.21
CA THR A 63 -0.10 11.11 4.16
C THR A 63 -0.49 9.78 3.54
N ARG A 64 -1.80 9.43 3.52
CA ARG A 64 -2.29 8.21 2.86
C ARG A 64 -1.94 8.22 1.37
N TYR A 65 -2.16 9.33 0.68
CA TYR A 65 -1.84 9.46 -0.75
C TYR A 65 -0.34 9.47 -1.00
N GLN A 66 0.43 10.05 -0.09
CA GLN A 66 1.90 10.02 -0.17
C GLN A 66 2.42 8.57 -0.08
N VAL A 67 1.92 7.77 0.86
CA VAL A 67 2.31 6.36 0.97
C VAL A 67 1.92 5.57 -0.27
N VAL A 68 0.70 5.77 -0.80
CA VAL A 68 0.25 5.12 -2.04
C VAL A 68 1.14 5.52 -3.23
N LEU A 69 1.53 6.79 -3.32
CA LEU A 69 2.49 7.25 -4.34
C LEU A 69 3.83 6.52 -4.21
N GLY A 70 4.34 6.37 -3.00
CA GLY A 70 5.54 5.58 -2.72
C GLY A 70 5.40 4.13 -3.20
N ASP A 71 4.26 3.51 -2.94
CA ASP A 71 3.97 2.13 -3.39
C ASP A 71 3.95 2.02 -4.92
N VAL A 72 3.42 3.00 -5.62
CA VAL A 72 3.47 3.07 -7.09
C VAL A 72 4.90 3.21 -7.59
N TYR A 73 5.73 4.04 -6.95
CA TYR A 73 7.17 4.10 -7.26
C TYR A 73 7.85 2.75 -7.09
N MET A 74 7.53 2.01 -6.00
CA MET A 74 8.06 0.66 -5.78
C MET A 74 7.71 -0.28 -6.93
N GLN A 75 6.45 -0.28 -7.36
CA GLN A 75 5.97 -1.12 -8.48
C GLN A 75 6.67 -0.78 -9.80
N ASN A 76 7.06 0.47 -9.98
CA ASN A 76 7.76 0.94 -11.18
C ASN A 76 9.30 0.82 -11.07
N GLY A 77 9.81 0.19 -10.03
CA GLY A 77 11.25 0.00 -9.82
C GLY A 77 12.00 1.22 -9.31
N LYS A 78 11.30 2.30 -8.96
CA LYS A 78 11.88 3.53 -8.41
C LYS A 78 11.95 3.45 -6.89
N LYS A 79 12.80 2.55 -6.41
CA LYS A 79 12.90 2.18 -4.98
C LYS A 79 13.43 3.32 -4.12
N ASP A 80 14.37 4.12 -4.61
CA ASP A 80 14.97 5.21 -3.86
C ASP A 80 13.96 6.33 -3.60
N GLU A 81 13.15 6.67 -4.58
CA GLU A 81 12.06 7.66 -4.46
C GLU A 81 11.01 7.17 -3.46
N ALA A 82 10.63 5.90 -3.52
CA ALA A 82 9.68 5.29 -2.59
C ALA A 82 10.20 5.36 -1.14
N TYR A 83 11.46 4.99 -0.93
CA TYR A 83 12.09 5.05 0.38
C TYR A 83 12.06 6.47 0.97
N GLY A 84 12.40 7.47 0.16
CA GLY A 84 12.37 8.88 0.56
C GLY A 84 10.98 9.32 1.02
N ILE A 85 9.92 8.89 0.32
CA ILE A 85 8.53 9.19 0.69
C ILE A 85 8.16 8.52 2.02
N TYR A 86 8.44 7.23 2.19
CA TYR A 86 8.12 6.52 3.43
C TYR A 86 8.84 7.12 4.63
N ARG A 87 10.10 7.47 4.49
CA ARG A 87 10.87 8.11 5.57
C ARG A 87 10.28 9.47 5.93
N LYS A 88 9.93 10.27 4.96
CA LYS A 88 9.32 11.58 5.17
C LYS A 88 7.98 11.48 5.91
N VAL A 89 7.15 10.51 5.52
CA VAL A 89 5.86 10.26 6.21
C VAL A 89 6.11 9.84 7.66
N LEU A 90 7.04 8.93 7.90
CA LEU A 90 7.35 8.44 9.26
C LEU A 90 8.04 9.51 10.14
N ASP A 91 8.77 10.45 9.56
CA ASP A 91 9.32 11.60 10.30
C ASP A 91 8.20 12.53 10.79
N ALA A 92 7.16 12.72 9.98
CA ALA A 92 5.99 13.53 10.36
C ALA A 92 5.00 12.74 11.25
N GLU A 93 4.78 11.48 10.96
CA GLU A 93 3.84 10.59 11.65
C GLU A 93 4.53 9.27 12.02
N PRO A 94 5.27 9.21 13.14
CA PRO A 94 6.05 8.03 13.53
C PRO A 94 5.22 6.74 13.71
N ASP A 95 3.92 6.88 13.99
CA ASP A 95 3.00 5.76 14.22
C ASP A 95 2.12 5.43 12.98
N ASN A 96 2.45 5.96 11.81
CA ASN A 96 1.71 5.68 10.58
C ASN A 96 1.92 4.23 10.15
N ALA A 97 0.90 3.39 10.36
CA ALA A 97 0.97 1.95 10.10
C ALA A 97 1.15 1.62 8.62
N MET A 98 0.52 2.39 7.71
CA MET A 98 0.68 2.20 6.27
C MET A 98 2.14 2.42 5.84
N ALA A 99 2.75 3.51 6.30
CA ALA A 99 4.14 3.83 5.99
C ALA A 99 5.11 2.81 6.60
N MET A 100 4.85 2.34 7.82
CA MET A 100 5.65 1.27 8.44
C MET A 100 5.61 -0.02 7.63
N TYR A 101 4.42 -0.42 7.19
CA TYR A 101 4.24 -1.62 6.38
C TYR A 101 4.90 -1.49 5.01
N SER A 102 4.70 -0.37 4.33
CA SER A 102 5.32 -0.11 3.03
C SER A 102 6.85 -0.06 3.12
N LEU A 103 7.40 0.53 4.20
CA LEU A 103 8.83 0.52 4.45
C LEU A 103 9.36 -0.90 4.71
N ALA A 104 8.62 -1.73 5.45
CA ALA A 104 8.96 -3.14 5.63
C ALA A 104 9.02 -3.87 4.28
N SER A 105 8.02 -3.66 3.43
CA SER A 105 7.98 -4.23 2.07
C SER A 105 9.17 -3.77 1.21
N TYR A 106 9.59 -2.52 1.36
CA TYR A 106 10.79 -1.99 0.72
C TYR A 106 12.05 -2.76 1.18
N TYR A 107 12.22 -2.98 2.49
CA TYR A 107 13.37 -3.73 3.02
C TYR A 107 13.37 -5.18 2.53
N GLU A 108 12.20 -5.81 2.47
CA GLU A 108 12.09 -7.16 1.91
C GLU A 108 12.50 -7.20 0.44
N ALA A 109 11.98 -6.27 -0.37
CA ALA A 109 12.28 -6.19 -1.81
C ALA A 109 13.75 -5.88 -2.11
N THR A 110 14.45 -5.22 -1.18
CA THR A 110 15.89 -4.89 -1.31
C THR A 110 16.80 -5.88 -0.62
N GLY A 111 16.27 -7.00 -0.09
CA GLY A 111 17.05 -8.05 0.55
C GLY A 111 17.61 -7.72 1.94
N GLN A 112 17.10 -6.66 2.57
CA GLN A 112 17.53 -6.20 3.90
C GLN A 112 16.72 -6.89 5.01
N LYS A 113 16.93 -8.18 5.19
CA LYS A 113 16.13 -9.07 6.06
C LYS A 113 16.06 -8.60 7.51
N GLU A 114 17.15 -8.11 8.08
CA GLU A 114 17.19 -7.64 9.48
C GLU A 114 16.35 -6.36 9.66
N LEU A 115 16.44 -5.43 8.72
CA LEU A 115 15.64 -4.20 8.74
C LEU A 115 14.17 -4.49 8.51
N TYR A 116 13.84 -5.38 7.59
CA TYR A 116 12.48 -5.88 7.38
C TYR A 116 11.89 -6.43 8.66
N GLN A 117 12.60 -7.31 9.33
CA GLN A 117 12.16 -7.93 10.56
C GLN A 117 11.97 -6.92 11.70
N ARG A 118 12.93 -6.01 11.85
CA ARG A 118 12.85 -4.93 12.85
C ARG A 118 11.66 -4.01 12.58
N GLN A 119 11.41 -3.69 11.32
CA GLN A 119 10.29 -2.82 10.95
C GLN A 119 8.94 -3.49 11.22
N LEU A 120 8.80 -4.79 10.94
CA LEU A 120 7.60 -5.55 11.29
C LEU A 120 7.40 -5.62 12.79
N ASP A 121 8.44 -5.90 13.57
CA ASP A 121 8.37 -5.94 15.03
C ASP A 121 7.92 -4.57 15.59
N THR A 122 8.46 -3.49 15.05
CA THR A 122 8.08 -2.12 15.43
C THR A 122 6.59 -1.87 15.18
N LEU A 123 6.08 -2.27 14.02
CA LEU A 123 4.67 -2.11 13.68
C LEU A 123 3.77 -2.97 14.59
N LEU A 124 4.09 -4.24 14.74
CA LEU A 124 3.26 -5.21 15.46
C LEU A 124 3.25 -4.96 16.98
N LEU A 125 4.33 -4.42 17.52
CA LEU A 125 4.46 -4.10 18.97
C LEU A 125 4.07 -2.66 19.29
N ASN A 126 3.75 -1.84 18.32
CA ASN A 126 3.32 -0.46 18.53
C ASN A 126 1.90 -0.41 19.13
N LYS A 127 1.77 0.10 20.35
CA LYS A 127 0.48 0.19 21.05
C LYS A 127 -0.53 1.14 20.41
N LYS A 128 -0.07 2.09 19.60
CA LYS A 128 -0.92 3.06 18.90
C LYS A 128 -1.52 2.51 17.59
N VAL A 129 -0.97 1.43 17.07
CA VAL A 129 -1.51 0.79 15.88
C VAL A 129 -2.72 -0.08 16.29
N PRO A 130 -3.88 0.08 15.62
CA PRO A 130 -5.07 -0.71 15.94
C PRO A 130 -4.84 -2.22 15.79
N SER A 131 -5.41 -3.01 16.68
CA SER A 131 -5.30 -4.48 16.67
C SER A 131 -5.76 -5.10 15.35
N GLU A 132 -6.82 -4.56 14.76
CA GLU A 132 -7.30 -5.02 13.45
C GLU A 132 -6.24 -4.86 12.36
N THR A 133 -5.53 -3.72 12.36
CA THR A 133 -4.42 -3.48 11.42
C THR A 133 -3.29 -4.47 11.64
N LYS A 134 -2.90 -4.72 12.89
CA LYS A 134 -1.88 -5.74 13.23
C LYS A 134 -2.29 -7.13 12.77
N MET A 135 -3.53 -7.52 13.00
CA MET A 135 -4.07 -8.81 12.57
C MET A 135 -4.03 -8.97 11.05
N ASN A 136 -4.38 -7.92 10.29
CA ASN A 136 -4.31 -7.94 8.83
C ASN A 136 -2.87 -8.10 8.33
N VAL A 137 -1.92 -7.39 8.91
CA VAL A 137 -0.49 -7.53 8.59
C VAL A 137 0.01 -8.94 8.89
N MET A 138 -0.37 -9.50 10.03
CA MET A 138 0.02 -10.87 10.41
C MET A 138 -0.57 -11.92 9.48
N ARG A 139 -1.82 -11.77 9.05
CA ARG A 139 -2.43 -12.68 8.06
C ARG A 139 -1.66 -12.65 6.74
N GLN A 140 -1.31 -11.47 6.26
CA GLN A 140 -0.52 -11.34 5.03
C GLN A 140 0.85 -11.98 5.19
N PHE A 141 1.49 -11.79 6.33
CA PHE A 141 2.79 -12.38 6.63
C PHE A 141 2.74 -13.92 6.68
N VAL A 142 1.71 -14.49 7.30
CA VAL A 142 1.52 -15.95 7.35
C VAL A 142 1.32 -16.51 5.95
N VAL A 143 0.43 -15.91 5.15
CA VAL A 143 0.17 -16.34 3.76
C VAL A 143 1.45 -16.27 2.93
N GLN A 144 2.21 -15.20 3.06
CA GLN A 144 3.48 -15.04 2.35
C GLN A 144 4.50 -16.10 2.77
N ASN A 145 4.62 -16.36 4.06
CA ASN A 145 5.55 -17.38 4.58
C ASN A 145 5.16 -18.79 4.14
N GLU A 146 3.87 -19.12 4.10
CA GLU A 146 3.41 -20.40 3.59
C GLU A 146 3.75 -20.58 2.11
N GLN A 147 3.55 -19.54 1.30
CA GLN A 147 3.90 -19.56 -0.12
C GLN A 147 5.40 -19.72 -0.36
N ASP A 148 6.21 -19.08 0.47
CA ASP A 148 7.67 -19.13 0.39
C ASP A 148 8.29 -20.34 1.11
N GLY A 149 7.49 -21.16 1.81
CA GLY A 149 7.94 -22.30 2.61
C GLY A 149 8.76 -21.91 3.84
N ARG A 150 8.57 -20.71 4.37
CA ARG A 150 9.28 -20.20 5.54
C ARG A 150 8.66 -20.70 6.85
N ASP A 151 9.48 -20.77 7.91
CA ASP A 151 9.04 -21.12 9.25
C ASP A 151 8.14 -20.03 9.87
N SER A 152 6.95 -20.43 10.31
CA SER A 152 5.96 -19.54 10.95
C SER A 152 6.15 -19.37 12.46
N THR A 153 7.14 -20.01 13.09
CA THR A 153 7.35 -19.98 14.55
C THR A 153 7.51 -18.56 15.06
N ARG A 154 8.22 -17.71 14.34
CA ARG A 154 8.42 -16.30 14.70
C ARG A 154 7.11 -15.51 14.69
N VAL A 155 6.24 -15.76 13.73
CA VAL A 155 4.92 -15.11 13.64
C VAL A 155 4.06 -15.46 14.83
N ILE A 156 4.07 -16.73 15.23
CA ILE A 156 3.35 -17.21 16.41
C ILE A 156 3.86 -16.51 17.68
N SER A 157 5.18 -16.44 17.86
CA SER A 157 5.80 -15.73 18.98
C SER A 157 5.44 -14.24 19.03
N LEU A 158 5.39 -13.56 17.89
CA LEU A 158 4.96 -12.17 17.80
C LEU A 158 3.48 -12.01 18.13
N PHE A 159 2.66 -12.94 17.69
CA PHE A 159 1.23 -12.97 18.00
C PHE A 159 0.99 -13.09 19.51
N ASP A 160 1.67 -14.01 20.16
CA ASP A 160 1.60 -14.19 21.61
C ASP A 160 2.00 -12.90 22.36
N ARG A 161 3.09 -12.25 21.93
CA ARG A 161 3.54 -10.98 22.53
C ARG A 161 2.52 -9.85 22.34
N ILE A 162 1.81 -9.80 21.21
CA ILE A 162 0.74 -8.83 20.96
C ILE A 162 -0.43 -9.09 21.92
N LEU A 163 -0.84 -10.34 22.06
CA LEU A 163 -1.92 -10.72 22.98
C LEU A 163 -1.59 -10.39 24.45
N GLU A 164 -0.33 -10.54 24.84
CA GLU A 164 0.13 -10.16 26.18
C GLU A 164 0.08 -8.65 26.44
N GLN A 165 0.15 -7.83 25.40
CA GLN A 165 0.09 -6.36 25.50
C GLN A 165 -1.34 -5.81 25.53
N GLU A 166 -2.32 -6.58 25.09
CA GLU A 166 -3.73 -6.19 25.10
C GLU A 166 -4.43 -6.78 26.32
N PRO A 167 -5.05 -5.93 27.16
CA PRO A 167 -5.81 -6.42 28.31
C PRO A 167 -7.09 -7.15 27.89
#